data_3e0c48ab0ed188b786d8caff85416195
#
_entry.id   3e0c48ab0ed188b786d8caff85416195
#
_cell.length_a   1.000
_cell.length_b   1.000
_cell.length_c   1.000
_cell.angle_alpha   90.00
_cell.angle_beta   90.00
_cell.angle_gamma   90.00
#
_symmetry.space_group_name_H-M   'P 1'
#
loop_
_entity.id
_entity.type
_entity.pdbx_description
1 polymer ?
#
loop_
_entity_poly.entity_id
_entity_poly.type
_entity_poly.pdbx_seq_one_letter_code
_entity_poly.pdbx_strand_id
1 'polypeptide(L)'
;MFLDRATSLEIDNMLAAVNQNVQGGASYGVFNNAEDMALNLGFSGFRRGSYDFYKSDFRYLNDKATRGGINAAATSAAIRGVIVPAGTSSVYDQMLGKNMKRPFLHVRYRASEADDRKMKSWITGSVGAATSALDAMEVHYLSERCLVVQAANNFVLFR
;
A
#
# COMPACT_ATOMS: atom_id res chain seq x y z
N MET A 1 -6.55 2.50 3.99
CA MET A 1 -6.47 3.56 2.97
C MET A 1 -5.04 4.04 2.90
N PHE A 2 -4.48 4.08 1.72
CA PHE A 2 -3.19 4.71 1.45
C PHE A 2 -3.47 6.05 0.78
N LEU A 3 -3.09 7.13 1.42
CA LEU A 3 -3.49 8.49 1.04
C LEU A 3 -2.27 9.39 0.85
N ASP A 4 -2.42 10.43 0.05
CA ASP A 4 -1.50 11.54 0.08
C ASP A 4 -1.72 12.38 1.36
N ARG A 5 -0.75 13.20 1.72
CA ARG A 5 -0.78 14.01 2.94
C ARG A 5 -1.95 15.00 2.96
N ALA A 6 -2.24 15.61 1.82
CA ALA A 6 -3.32 16.58 1.72
C ALA A 6 -4.68 15.93 1.95
N THR A 7 -4.97 14.82 1.28
CA THR A 7 -6.23 14.07 1.46
C THR A 7 -6.34 13.49 2.88
N SER A 8 -5.24 13.06 3.47
CA SER A 8 -5.23 12.59 4.85
C SER A 8 -5.66 13.70 5.83
N LEU A 9 -5.16 14.93 5.64
CA LEU A 9 -5.56 16.09 6.45
C LEU A 9 -7.00 16.53 6.18
N GLU A 10 -7.47 16.46 4.93
CA GLU A 10 -8.86 16.75 4.58
C GLU A 10 -9.83 15.80 5.30
N ILE A 11 -9.49 14.51 5.37
CA ILE A 11 -10.29 13.53 6.11
C ILE A 11 -10.30 13.83 7.61
N ASP A 12 -9.17 14.20 8.19
CA ASP A 12 -9.10 14.57 9.60
C ASP A 12 -9.97 15.80 9.91
N ASN A 13 -9.90 16.82 9.07
CA ASN A 13 -10.73 18.03 9.19
C ASN A 13 -12.22 17.70 9.03
N MET A 14 -12.57 16.84 8.09
CA MET A 14 -13.94 16.37 7.90
C MET A 14 -14.47 15.66 9.15
N LEU A 15 -13.70 14.74 9.70
CA LEU A 15 -14.08 13.99 10.90
C LEU A 15 -14.20 14.90 12.12
N ALA A 16 -13.31 15.86 12.29
CA ALA A 16 -13.36 16.86 13.34
C ALA A 16 -14.61 17.75 13.21
N ALA A 17 -14.92 18.24 12.02
CA ALA A 17 -16.10 19.07 11.75
C ALA A 17 -17.42 18.31 11.99
N VAL A 18 -17.51 17.06 11.61
CA VAL A 18 -18.69 16.23 11.85
C VAL A 18 -18.90 16.01 13.35
N ASN A 19 -17.83 15.81 14.12
CA ASN A 19 -17.94 15.62 15.56
C ASN A 19 -18.37 16.89 16.32
N GLN A 20 -17.98 18.06 15.86
CA GLN A 20 -18.39 19.33 16.47
C GLN A 20 -19.87 19.68 16.24
N ASN A 21 -20.46 19.23 15.14
CA ASN A 21 -21.83 19.58 14.76
C ASN A 21 -22.89 18.60 15.31
N VAL A 22 -22.50 17.49 15.90
CA VAL A 22 -23.42 16.49 16.43
C VAL A 22 -23.59 16.67 17.93
N GLN A 23 -24.43 17.60 18.33
CA GLN A 23 -25.03 17.60 19.67
C GLN A 23 -25.95 16.38 19.78
N GLY A 24 -25.42 15.26 20.25
CA GLY A 24 -26.25 14.12 20.64
C GLY A 24 -26.11 12.86 19.81
N GLY A 25 -24.93 12.44 19.45
CA GLY A 25 -24.72 11.00 19.45
C GLY A 25 -24.46 10.21 18.20
N ALA A 26 -24.01 10.75 17.11
CA ALA A 26 -23.34 9.90 16.12
C ALA A 26 -21.83 9.93 16.33
N SER A 27 -21.37 9.20 17.31
CA SER A 27 -19.95 8.94 17.48
C SER A 27 -19.47 8.05 16.36
N TYR A 28 -18.77 8.61 15.37
CA TYR A 28 -17.92 7.80 14.53
C TYR A 28 -16.83 7.21 15.41
N GLY A 29 -16.70 5.89 15.46
CA GLY A 29 -15.64 5.24 16.20
C GLY A 29 -14.29 5.63 15.60
N VAL A 30 -13.65 6.63 16.16
CA VAL A 30 -12.33 7.10 15.74
C VAL A 30 -11.30 6.35 16.59
N PHE A 31 -10.32 5.75 15.94
CA PHE A 31 -9.27 4.98 16.60
C PHE A 31 -8.11 5.88 17.01
N ASN A 32 -7.50 5.58 18.14
CA ASN A 32 -6.39 6.34 18.75
C ASN A 32 -6.75 7.80 19.05
N ASN A 33 -7.91 8.00 19.63
CA ASN A 33 -8.29 9.29 20.14
C ASN A 33 -8.07 9.36 21.65
N ALA A 34 -7.18 10.23 22.10
CA ALA A 34 -7.13 10.66 23.48
C ALA A 34 -8.28 11.64 23.73
N GLU A 35 -8.72 11.77 24.97
CA GLU A 35 -9.98 12.40 25.44
C GLU A 35 -10.33 13.79 24.85
N ASP A 36 -9.41 14.47 24.17
CA ASP A 36 -9.62 15.79 23.57
C ASP A 36 -9.54 15.74 22.03
N MET A 37 -10.66 15.43 21.37
CA MET A 37 -10.76 15.36 19.91
C MET A 37 -10.42 16.65 19.17
N ALA A 38 -10.58 17.80 19.79
CA ALA A 38 -10.35 19.10 19.16
C ALA A 38 -8.87 19.39 18.88
N LEU A 39 -7.96 18.70 19.55
CA LEU A 39 -6.51 18.97 19.46
C LEU A 39 -5.72 17.82 18.83
N ASN A 40 -6.31 16.64 18.66
CA ASN A 40 -5.60 15.48 18.17
C ASN A 40 -5.97 15.15 16.71
N LEU A 41 -5.30 15.81 15.78
CA LEU A 41 -5.50 15.65 14.33
C LEU A 41 -4.82 14.38 13.75
N GLY A 42 -4.37 13.46 14.57
CA GLY A 42 -3.63 12.28 14.14
C GLY A 42 -4.43 10.99 14.23
N PHE A 43 -5.62 10.92 13.62
CA PHE A 43 -6.40 9.68 13.62
C PHE A 43 -5.74 8.57 12.82
N SER A 44 -5.64 7.36 13.40
CA SER A 44 -5.18 6.17 12.67
C SER A 44 -6.28 5.53 11.83
N GLY A 45 -7.55 5.82 12.13
CA GLY A 45 -8.71 5.31 11.40
C GLY A 45 -10.03 5.68 12.04
N PHE A 46 -11.11 5.27 11.38
CA PHE A 46 -12.47 5.51 11.83
C PHE A 46 -13.40 4.36 11.42
N ARG A 47 -14.50 4.22 12.10
CA ARG A 47 -15.55 3.26 11.79
C ARG A 47 -16.78 3.96 11.26
N ARG A 48 -17.35 3.43 10.18
CA ARG A 48 -18.65 3.86 9.69
C ARG A 48 -19.52 2.64 9.36
N GLY A 49 -20.59 2.49 10.10
CA GLY A 49 -21.43 1.29 10.02
C GLY A 49 -20.64 0.04 10.42
N SER A 50 -20.62 -0.95 9.55
CA SER A 50 -19.88 -2.21 9.75
C SER A 50 -18.44 -2.18 9.21
N TYR A 51 -17.99 -1.04 8.68
CA TYR A 51 -16.68 -0.93 8.05
C TYR A 51 -15.70 -0.15 8.91
N ASP A 52 -14.50 -0.71 9.06
CA ASP A 52 -13.36 -0.07 9.69
C ASP A 52 -12.40 0.43 8.62
N PHE A 53 -12.10 1.73 8.65
CA PHE A 53 -11.17 2.37 7.74
C PHE A 53 -9.90 2.74 8.48
N TYR A 54 -8.78 2.14 8.08
CA TYR A 54 -7.45 2.49 8.59
C TYR A 54 -6.75 3.41 7.60
N LYS A 55 -6.19 4.48 8.11
CA LYS A 55 -5.53 5.54 7.35
C LYS A 55 -4.02 5.41 7.47
N SER A 56 -3.32 5.54 6.36
CA SER A 56 -1.87 5.58 6.31
C SER A 56 -1.43 6.62 5.27
N ASP A 57 -0.51 7.49 5.63
CA ASP A 57 0.17 8.36 4.69
C ASP A 57 1.12 7.54 3.81
N PHE A 58 0.96 7.64 2.49
CA PHE A 58 1.78 6.91 1.55
C PHE A 58 2.74 7.87 0.85
N ARG A 59 4.00 7.82 1.29
CA ARG A 59 5.06 8.73 0.87
C ARG A 59 5.16 8.94 -0.64
N TYR A 60 5.01 7.88 -1.42
CA TYR A 60 5.15 7.94 -2.88
C TYR A 60 4.02 8.68 -3.60
N LEU A 61 2.89 8.93 -2.94
CA LEU A 61 1.83 9.77 -3.49
C LEU A 61 2.10 11.26 -3.27
N ASN A 62 2.97 11.62 -2.33
CA ASN A 62 3.33 13.00 -2.02
C ASN A 62 4.41 13.54 -2.97
N ASP A 63 5.28 12.69 -3.47
CA ASP A 63 6.36 13.08 -4.36
C ASP A 63 5.86 13.21 -5.81
N LYS A 64 6.06 14.41 -6.38
CA LYS A 64 5.68 14.70 -7.78
C LYS A 64 6.40 13.81 -8.78
N ALA A 65 7.66 13.46 -8.54
CA ALA A 65 8.44 12.62 -9.43
C ALA A 65 7.92 11.18 -9.46
N THR A 66 7.66 10.61 -8.29
CA THR A 66 7.11 9.25 -8.16
C THR A 66 5.66 9.17 -8.61
N ARG A 67 4.85 10.18 -8.26
CA ARG A 67 3.47 10.30 -8.70
C ARG A 67 3.36 10.53 -10.20
N GLY A 68 4.32 11.23 -10.80
CA GLY A 68 4.43 11.40 -12.23
C GLY A 68 4.60 10.08 -12.99
N GLY A 69 5.30 9.10 -12.43
CA GLY A 69 5.40 7.75 -12.97
C GLY A 69 4.07 6.99 -12.95
N ILE A 70 3.23 7.23 -11.94
CA ILE A 70 1.90 6.64 -11.83
C ILE A 70 0.87 7.37 -12.73
N ASN A 71 1.06 8.66 -12.94
CA ASN A 71 0.12 9.56 -13.65
C ASN A 71 0.72 10.22 -14.88
N ALA A 72 1.70 9.62 -15.52
CA ALA A 72 2.45 10.23 -16.63
C ALA A 72 1.59 10.68 -17.82
N ALA A 73 0.37 10.19 -17.96
CA ALA A 73 -0.55 10.55 -19.02
C ALA A 73 -1.67 11.51 -18.58
N ALA A 74 -1.76 11.87 -17.32
CA ALA A 74 -2.94 12.58 -16.81
C ALA A 74 -2.62 14.03 -16.47
N THR A 75 -2.99 14.91 -17.34
CA THR A 75 -3.03 16.36 -17.14
C THR A 75 -4.06 16.81 -16.09
N SER A 76 -4.97 15.96 -15.62
CA SER A 76 -6.11 16.42 -14.82
C SER A 76 -6.50 15.59 -13.59
N ALA A 77 -5.96 14.42 -13.37
CA ALA A 77 -6.44 13.57 -12.27
C ALA A 77 -5.29 12.82 -11.59
N ALA A 78 -4.54 13.52 -10.78
CA ALA A 78 -3.57 12.87 -9.90
C ALA A 78 -4.30 11.90 -8.95
N ILE A 79 -3.85 10.66 -8.88
CA ILE A 79 -4.34 9.71 -7.88
C ILE A 79 -3.87 10.21 -6.50
N ARG A 80 -4.82 10.53 -5.65
CA ARG A 80 -4.57 11.04 -4.29
C ARG A 80 -4.54 9.95 -3.24
N GLY A 81 -5.11 8.80 -3.56
CA GLY A 81 -5.13 7.70 -2.64
C GLY A 81 -5.87 6.48 -3.17
N VAL A 82 -5.75 5.40 -2.42
CA VAL A 82 -6.43 4.14 -2.70
C VAL A 82 -6.95 3.51 -1.43
N ILE A 83 -8.19 3.02 -1.47
CA ILE A 83 -8.69 2.11 -0.45
C ILE A 83 -8.41 0.69 -0.94
N VAL A 84 -7.68 -0.05 -0.14
CA VAL A 84 -7.40 -1.47 -0.35
C VAL A 84 -8.27 -2.27 0.61
N PRO A 85 -9.07 -3.23 0.13
CA PRO A 85 -9.86 -4.05 1.01
C PRO A 85 -8.94 -4.90 1.88
N ALA A 86 -9.18 -4.88 3.19
CA ALA A 86 -8.53 -5.78 4.13
C ALA A 86 -9.27 -7.12 4.12
N GLY A 87 -8.53 -8.21 4.17
CA GLY A 87 -9.11 -9.55 4.18
C GLY A 87 -8.50 -10.46 3.12
N THR A 88 -9.12 -11.61 2.97
CA THR A 88 -8.64 -12.65 2.08
C THR A 88 -9.75 -13.10 1.14
N SER A 89 -9.39 -13.38 -0.11
CA SER A 89 -10.26 -14.10 -1.02
C SER A 89 -9.88 -15.58 -1.04
N SER A 90 -10.87 -16.44 -1.21
CA SER A 90 -10.69 -17.88 -1.38
C SER A 90 -10.68 -18.20 -2.87
N VAL A 91 -9.58 -18.74 -3.35
CA VAL A 91 -9.41 -19.16 -4.75
C VAL A 91 -9.10 -20.66 -4.77
N TYR A 92 -9.81 -21.38 -5.61
CA TYR A 92 -9.50 -22.79 -5.84
C TYR A 92 -8.23 -22.92 -6.67
N ASP A 93 -7.24 -23.57 -6.12
CA ASP A 93 -6.00 -23.86 -6.82
C ASP A 93 -6.10 -25.26 -7.46
N GLN A 94 -6.14 -25.30 -8.79
CA GLN A 94 -6.28 -26.54 -9.53
C GLN A 94 -5.09 -27.50 -9.37
N MET A 95 -3.89 -26.94 -9.17
CA MET A 95 -2.69 -27.78 -9.00
C MET A 95 -2.63 -28.43 -7.62
N LEU A 96 -3.12 -27.73 -6.59
CA LEU A 96 -3.13 -28.23 -5.22
C LEU A 96 -4.45 -28.91 -4.84
N GLY A 97 -5.47 -28.84 -5.69
CA GLY A 97 -6.79 -29.43 -5.45
C GLY A 97 -7.52 -28.89 -4.21
N LYS A 98 -7.19 -27.69 -3.76
CA LYS A 98 -7.77 -27.08 -2.56
C LYS A 98 -7.97 -25.59 -2.66
N ASN A 99 -8.88 -25.08 -1.84
CA ASN A 99 -9.09 -23.64 -1.70
C ASN A 99 -7.93 -23.01 -0.92
N MET A 100 -7.30 -22.01 -1.50
CA MET A 100 -6.28 -21.19 -0.86
C MET A 100 -6.83 -19.80 -0.53
N LYS A 101 -6.68 -19.40 0.72
CA LYS A 101 -6.98 -18.04 1.15
C LYS A 101 -5.77 -17.16 0.85
N ARG A 102 -5.99 -16.06 0.11
CA ARG A 102 -4.95 -15.09 -0.22
C ARG A 102 -5.47 -13.68 0.02
N PRO A 103 -4.62 -12.74 0.47
CA PRO A 103 -4.99 -11.33 0.54
C PRO A 103 -5.44 -10.81 -0.82
N PHE A 104 -6.36 -9.85 -0.85
CA PHE A 104 -6.82 -9.22 -2.10
C PHE A 104 -5.68 -8.57 -2.89
N LEU A 105 -4.71 -8.00 -2.19
CA LEU A 105 -3.48 -7.47 -2.77
C LEU A 105 -2.30 -8.28 -2.22
N HIS A 106 -1.57 -8.94 -3.10
CA HIS A 106 -0.39 -9.69 -2.70
C HIS A 106 0.67 -9.73 -3.80
N VAL A 107 1.89 -10.00 -3.40
CA VAL A 107 3.02 -10.16 -4.31
C VAL A 107 3.33 -11.64 -4.47
N ARG A 108 3.44 -12.08 -5.71
CA ARG A 108 4.02 -13.39 -6.04
C ARG A 108 5.44 -13.19 -6.54
N TYR A 109 6.29 -14.11 -6.20
CA TYR A 109 7.66 -14.15 -6.70
C TYR A 109 7.97 -15.53 -7.25
N ARG A 110 8.94 -15.59 -8.14
CA ARG A 110 9.41 -16.85 -8.67
C ARG A 110 10.31 -17.51 -7.63
N ALA A 111 9.88 -18.64 -7.11
CA ALA A 111 10.69 -19.50 -6.26
C ALA A 111 11.19 -20.68 -7.09
N SER A 112 12.43 -21.07 -6.87
CA SER A 112 13.04 -22.27 -7.41
C SER A 112 13.90 -22.89 -6.32
N GLU A 113 13.98 -24.21 -6.25
CA GLU A 113 14.86 -24.89 -5.30
C GLU A 113 16.33 -24.61 -5.58
N ALA A 114 16.68 -24.41 -6.87
CA ALA A 114 18.05 -24.17 -7.29
C ALA A 114 18.46 -22.69 -7.21
N ASP A 115 17.52 -21.75 -7.29
CA ASP A 115 17.82 -20.31 -7.38
C ASP A 115 16.64 -19.48 -6.86
N ASP A 116 16.78 -18.90 -5.68
CA ASP A 116 15.74 -18.04 -5.12
C ASP A 116 15.78 -16.66 -5.80
N ARG A 117 14.79 -16.40 -6.65
CA ARG A 117 14.65 -15.15 -7.38
C ARG A 117 13.78 -14.10 -6.68
N LYS A 118 13.43 -14.33 -5.44
CA LYS A 118 12.74 -13.34 -4.62
C LYS A 118 13.64 -12.11 -4.40
N MET A 119 14.89 -12.35 -4.07
CA MET A 119 15.94 -11.34 -3.99
C MET A 119 17.29 -12.05 -4.04
N LYS A 120 17.93 -12.00 -5.18
CA LYS A 120 19.26 -12.53 -5.39
C LYS A 120 20.24 -11.37 -5.50
N SER A 121 21.34 -11.46 -4.80
CA SER A 121 22.45 -10.51 -4.94
C SER A 121 23.75 -11.29 -5.15
N TRP A 122 24.61 -10.77 -6.01
CA TRP A 122 25.94 -11.31 -6.24
C TRP A 122 26.91 -10.20 -6.58
N ILE A 123 28.18 -10.46 -6.36
CA ILE A 123 29.25 -9.50 -6.62
C ILE A 123 30.14 -10.09 -7.71
N THR A 124 30.46 -9.27 -8.70
CA THR A 124 31.49 -9.53 -9.69
C THR A 124 32.58 -8.48 -9.56
N GLY A 125 33.84 -8.87 -9.73
CA GLY A 125 34.95 -7.91 -9.62
C GLY A 125 36.31 -8.57 -9.57
N SER A 126 37.35 -7.78 -9.40
CA SER A 126 38.73 -8.20 -9.42
C SER A 126 39.15 -9.07 -8.21
N VAL A 127 38.32 -9.10 -7.15
CA VAL A 127 38.57 -9.87 -5.93
C VAL A 127 37.39 -10.79 -5.69
N GLY A 128 37.52 -12.05 -6.04
CA GLY A 128 36.50 -13.06 -5.79
C GLY A 128 36.42 -14.17 -6.84
N ALA A 129 35.47 -15.11 -6.67
CA ALA A 129 35.31 -16.24 -7.55
C ALA A 129 34.77 -15.88 -8.95
N ALA A 130 34.15 -14.70 -9.10
CA ALA A 130 33.66 -14.18 -10.37
C ALA A 130 34.54 -13.01 -10.79
N THR A 131 35.29 -13.18 -11.87
CA THR A 131 36.15 -12.15 -12.44
C THR A 131 35.38 -11.24 -13.38
N SER A 132 35.66 -9.94 -13.33
CA SER A 132 35.23 -8.97 -14.31
C SER A 132 36.39 -8.61 -15.26
N ALA A 133 36.09 -8.33 -16.50
CA ALA A 133 37.06 -7.82 -17.48
C ALA A 133 37.49 -6.38 -17.16
N LEU A 134 36.77 -5.68 -16.31
CA LEU A 134 37.06 -4.34 -15.82
C LEU A 134 37.63 -4.47 -14.40
N ASP A 135 38.63 -3.63 -14.07
CA ASP A 135 39.13 -3.49 -12.71
C ASP A 135 38.15 -2.69 -11.86
N ALA A 136 36.95 -3.27 -11.70
CA ALA A 136 35.84 -2.67 -10.97
C ALA A 136 35.04 -3.75 -10.25
N MET A 137 34.51 -3.41 -9.09
CA MET A 137 33.58 -4.26 -8.34
C MET A 137 32.14 -3.85 -8.70
N GLU A 138 31.35 -4.82 -9.11
CA GLU A 138 29.92 -4.61 -9.43
C GLU A 138 29.04 -5.43 -8.49
N VAL A 139 28.03 -4.80 -7.92
CA VAL A 139 27.01 -5.44 -7.10
C VAL A 139 25.72 -5.55 -7.89
N HIS A 140 25.29 -6.78 -8.14
CA HIS A 140 24.10 -7.07 -8.92
C HIS A 140 22.95 -7.49 -8.01
N TYR A 141 21.75 -7.02 -8.35
CA TYR A 141 20.51 -7.42 -7.68
C TYR A 141 19.49 -7.90 -8.70
N LEU A 142 18.87 -9.03 -8.42
CA LEU A 142 17.81 -9.61 -9.25
C LEU A 142 16.59 -9.90 -8.37
N SER A 143 15.42 -9.45 -8.82
CA SER A 143 14.14 -9.81 -8.18
C SER A 143 13.06 -9.97 -9.23
N GLU A 144 12.46 -11.15 -9.29
CA GLU A 144 11.32 -11.47 -10.16
C GLU A 144 10.05 -11.51 -9.34
N ARG A 145 9.23 -10.48 -9.47
CA ARG A 145 8.00 -10.31 -8.70
C ARG A 145 6.84 -9.91 -9.59
N CYS A 146 5.65 -10.35 -9.21
CA CYS A 146 4.40 -9.97 -9.84
C CYS A 146 3.42 -9.49 -8.77
N LEU A 147 2.81 -8.33 -8.99
CA LEU A 147 1.71 -7.86 -8.15
C LEU A 147 0.41 -8.51 -8.63
N VAL A 148 -0.32 -9.10 -7.69
CA VAL A 148 -1.60 -9.73 -7.96
C VAL A 148 -2.70 -8.99 -7.20
N VAL A 149 -3.69 -8.55 -7.96
CA VAL A 149 -4.89 -7.88 -7.44
C VAL A 149 -6.07 -8.80 -7.67
N GLN A 150 -6.77 -9.16 -6.61
CA GLN A 150 -8.00 -9.94 -6.66
C GLN A 150 -9.19 -9.07 -6.29
N ALA A 151 -10.34 -9.30 -6.91
CA ALA A 151 -11.55 -8.51 -6.70
C ALA A 151 -11.30 -6.99 -6.87
N ALA A 152 -10.80 -6.59 -8.04
CA ALA A 152 -10.42 -5.22 -8.34
C ALA A 152 -11.56 -4.20 -8.16
N ASN A 153 -12.81 -4.63 -8.26
CA ASN A 153 -14.01 -3.83 -8.02
C ASN A 153 -14.18 -3.38 -6.56
N ASN A 154 -13.47 -4.00 -5.62
CA ASN A 154 -13.49 -3.61 -4.21
C ASN A 154 -12.45 -2.54 -3.85
N PHE A 155 -11.63 -2.15 -4.82
CA PHE A 155 -10.67 -1.07 -4.64
C PHE A 155 -11.31 0.26 -5.05
N VAL A 156 -11.07 1.30 -4.25
CA VAL A 156 -11.56 2.66 -4.55
C VAL A 156 -10.38 3.57 -4.73
N LEU A 157 -10.36 4.31 -5.83
CA LEU A 157 -9.33 5.31 -6.13
C LEU A 157 -9.85 6.72 -5.83
N PHE A 158 -9.08 7.48 -5.09
CA PHE A 158 -9.29 8.91 -4.92
C PHE A 158 -8.54 9.66 -6.02
N ARG A 159 -9.24 10.56 -6.68
CA ARG A 159 -8.71 11.43 -7.73
C ARG A 159 -8.86 12.89 -7.37
#